data_f8bf83426bdd3f8be113ef8325e694a4
#
_entry.id   f8bf83426bdd3f8be113ef8325e694a4
#
_cell.length_a   1.000
_cell.length_b   1.000
_cell.length_c   1.000
_cell.angle_alpha   90.00
_cell.angle_beta   90.00
_cell.angle_gamma   90.00
#
_symmetry.space_group_name_H-M   'P 1'
#
loop_
_entity.id
_entity.type
_entity.pdbx_description
1 polymer ?
#
loop_
_entity_poly.entity_id
_entity_poly.type
_entity_poly.pdbx_seq_one_letter_code
_entity_poly.pdbx_strand_id
1 'polypeptide(L)'
;MLNKYNDLINMLIARGYNVSEFEELGEEYSAIIDNNTNIFANIYLEDTIEIYIFNKEKDDECIESRNYVNSKYAYNFIKKYLED
;
A
#
# COMPACT_ATOMS: atom_id res chain seq x y z
N MET A 1 3.80 -15.70 -2.65
CA MET A 1 5.06 -15.46 -3.36
C MET A 1 5.99 -14.58 -2.55
N LEU A 2 7.28 -14.90 -2.56
CA LEU A 2 8.25 -14.08 -1.85
C LEU A 2 8.74 -12.94 -2.75
N ASN A 3 8.79 -11.75 -2.17
CA ASN A 3 9.25 -10.55 -2.84
C ASN A 3 10.24 -9.85 -1.91
N LYS A 4 11.17 -9.09 -2.46
CA LYS A 4 12.17 -8.42 -1.62
C LYS A 4 11.57 -7.41 -0.64
N TYR A 5 10.32 -7.01 -0.86
CA TYR A 5 9.61 -6.10 0.03
C TYR A 5 8.59 -6.83 0.91
N ASN A 6 8.74 -8.13 1.08
CA ASN A 6 7.79 -8.91 1.86
C ASN A 6 7.72 -8.42 3.32
N ASP A 7 8.78 -7.83 3.83
CA ASP A 7 8.79 -7.26 5.16
C ASP A 7 7.80 -6.10 5.29
N LEU A 8 7.58 -5.33 4.23
CA LEU A 8 6.57 -4.27 4.24
C LEU A 8 5.18 -4.84 4.50
N ILE A 9 4.85 -5.92 3.80
CA ILE A 9 3.54 -6.55 3.96
C ILE A 9 3.39 -7.06 5.39
N ASN A 10 4.43 -7.67 5.95
CA ASN A 10 4.40 -8.18 7.31
C ASN A 10 4.21 -7.04 8.32
N MET A 11 4.86 -5.90 8.11
CA MET A 11 4.69 -4.74 8.98
C MET A 11 3.26 -4.19 8.95
N LEU A 12 2.66 -4.15 7.77
CA LEU A 12 1.30 -3.66 7.61
C LEU A 12 0.30 -4.59 8.28
N ILE A 13 0.47 -5.89 8.12
CA ILE A 13 -0.39 -6.89 8.77
C ILE A 13 -0.24 -6.79 10.29
N ALA A 14 1.00 -6.67 10.77
CA ALA A 14 1.28 -6.58 12.20
C ALA A 14 0.67 -5.33 12.82
N ARG A 15 0.55 -4.26 12.04
CA ARG A 15 -0.09 -3.02 12.51
C ARG A 15 -1.59 -3.16 12.63
N GLY A 16 -2.18 -4.15 11.98
CA GLY A 16 -3.61 -4.39 12.05
C GLY A 16 -4.39 -3.89 10.85
N TYR A 17 -3.70 -3.50 9.78
CA TYR A 17 -4.36 -3.06 8.56
C TYR A 17 -4.93 -4.26 7.80
N ASN A 18 -5.99 -4.01 7.05
CA ASN A 18 -6.54 -4.99 6.13
C ASN A 18 -5.69 -4.99 4.86
N VAL A 19 -5.17 -6.15 4.50
CA VAL A 19 -4.32 -6.31 3.32
C VAL A 19 -5.03 -7.26 2.37
N SER A 20 -5.47 -6.75 1.22
CA SER A 20 -6.19 -7.53 0.22
C SER A 20 -5.35 -7.63 -1.05
N GLU A 21 -4.80 -8.81 -1.32
CA GLU A 21 -4.00 -9.03 -2.51
C GLU A 21 -4.88 -9.08 -3.74
N PHE A 22 -4.39 -8.54 -4.84
CA PHE A 22 -5.06 -8.67 -6.13
C PHE A 22 -4.01 -8.85 -7.22
N GLU A 23 -4.44 -9.35 -8.37
CA GLU A 23 -3.53 -9.54 -9.49
C GLU A 23 -3.75 -8.45 -10.52
N GLU A 24 -2.64 -7.94 -11.05
CA GLU A 24 -2.67 -7.00 -12.12
C GLU A 24 -1.60 -7.39 -13.13
N LEU A 25 -1.95 -7.36 -14.39
CA LEU A 25 -1.08 -7.84 -15.44
C LEU A 25 0.26 -7.09 -15.43
N GLY A 26 1.34 -7.86 -15.35
CA GLY A 26 2.69 -7.29 -15.37
C GLY A 26 3.26 -6.94 -14.02
N GLU A 27 2.48 -7.08 -12.95
CA GLU A 27 2.94 -6.78 -11.60
C GLU A 27 3.35 -8.06 -10.86
N GLU A 28 4.42 -7.98 -10.06
CA GLU A 28 4.84 -9.10 -9.23
C GLU A 28 3.90 -9.32 -8.05
N TYR A 29 3.46 -8.23 -7.43
CA TYR A 29 2.60 -8.28 -6.27
C TYR A 29 1.83 -6.98 -6.16
N SER A 30 0.56 -7.09 -5.91
CA SER A 30 -0.32 -5.92 -5.75
C SER A 30 -1.25 -6.16 -4.58
N ALA A 31 -1.52 -5.12 -3.82
CA ALA A 31 -2.44 -5.23 -2.68
C ALA A 31 -3.10 -3.89 -2.40
N ILE A 32 -4.30 -3.98 -1.82
CA ILE A 32 -5.02 -2.82 -1.30
C ILE A 32 -4.87 -2.86 0.21
N ILE A 33 -4.43 -1.74 0.78
CA ILE A 33 -4.22 -1.59 2.22
C ILE A 33 -5.26 -0.62 2.75
N ASP A 34 -6.00 -1.02 3.77
CA ASP A 34 -7.05 -0.16 4.30
C ASP A 34 -7.18 -0.37 5.81
N ASN A 35 -7.69 0.65 6.50
CA ASN A 35 -7.84 0.65 7.95
C ASN A 35 -9.29 1.00 8.32
N ASN A 36 -10.26 0.60 7.46
CA ASN A 36 -11.69 0.85 7.68
C ASN A 36 -12.02 2.34 7.76
N THR A 37 -11.28 3.15 7.01
CA THR A 37 -11.55 4.58 6.90
C THR A 37 -11.81 4.91 5.43
N ASN A 38 -12.00 6.19 5.13
CA ASN A 38 -12.24 6.61 3.75
C ASN A 38 -10.98 6.63 2.89
N ILE A 39 -9.82 6.49 3.52
CA ILE A 39 -8.54 6.49 2.82
C ILE A 39 -8.03 5.06 2.70
N PHE A 40 -7.57 4.70 1.51
CA PHE A 40 -6.92 3.41 1.30
C PHE A 40 -5.74 3.58 0.37
N ALA A 41 -4.85 2.60 0.35
CA ALA A 41 -3.64 2.63 -0.47
C ALA A 41 -3.62 1.42 -1.39
N ASN A 42 -3.26 1.64 -2.65
CA ASN A 42 -2.89 0.56 -3.56
C ASN A 42 -1.38 0.50 -3.60
N ILE A 43 -0.81 -0.67 -3.43
CA ILE A 43 0.64 -0.83 -3.53
C ILE A 43 0.98 -1.84 -4.60
N TYR A 44 2.09 -1.59 -5.27
CA TYR A 44 2.62 -2.45 -6.32
C TYR A 44 4.09 -2.69 -6.01
N LEU A 45 4.45 -3.95 -5.84
CA LEU A 45 5.81 -4.32 -5.45
C LEU A 45 6.50 -5.00 -6.63
N GLU A 46 7.46 -4.32 -7.22
CA GLU A 46 8.31 -4.85 -8.28
C GLU A 46 9.75 -4.47 -7.96
N ASP A 47 10.37 -3.67 -8.83
CA ASP A 47 11.72 -3.16 -8.57
C ASP A 47 11.69 -2.10 -7.47
N THR A 48 10.58 -1.36 -7.41
CA THR A 48 10.36 -0.37 -6.36
C THR A 48 8.98 -0.60 -5.73
N ILE A 49 8.73 0.09 -4.63
CA ILE A 49 7.43 0.09 -3.97
C ILE A 49 6.66 1.29 -4.50
N GLU A 50 5.63 1.05 -5.29
CA GLU A 50 4.76 2.11 -5.80
C GLU A 50 3.51 2.17 -4.94
N ILE A 51 3.19 3.36 -4.44
CA ILE A 51 2.06 3.56 -3.53
C ILE A 51 1.15 4.63 -4.10
N TYR A 52 -0.14 4.34 -4.15
CA TYR A 52 -1.17 5.28 -4.59
C TYR A 52 -2.22 5.41 -3.50
N ILE A 53 -2.46 6.63 -3.03
CA ILE A 53 -3.42 6.89 -1.95
C ILE A 53 -4.72 7.40 -2.56
N PHE A 54 -5.84 6.80 -2.16
CA PHE A 54 -7.18 7.13 -2.69
C PHE A 54 -8.14 7.51 -1.58
N ASN A 55 -9.14 8.30 -1.95
CA ASN A 55 -10.20 8.71 -1.04
C ASN A 55 -11.54 8.18 -1.58
N LYS A 56 -12.19 7.29 -0.84
CA LYS A 56 -13.46 6.68 -1.24
C LYS A 56 -14.58 7.70 -1.38
N GLU A 57 -14.58 8.76 -0.58
CA GLU A 57 -15.61 9.78 -0.61
C GLU A 57 -15.56 10.65 -1.86
N LYS A 58 -14.46 10.62 -2.58
CA LYS A 58 -14.24 11.44 -3.77
C LYS A 58 -14.10 10.57 -5.01
N ASP A 59 -14.98 9.59 -5.15
CA ASP A 59 -15.01 8.67 -6.28
C ASP A 59 -13.65 7.98 -6.49
N ASP A 60 -13.02 7.59 -5.36
CA ASP A 60 -11.71 6.94 -5.37
C ASP A 60 -10.65 7.79 -6.08
N GLU A 61 -10.70 9.10 -5.85
CA GLU A 61 -9.70 10.00 -6.40
C GLU A 61 -8.34 9.73 -5.80
N CYS A 62 -7.32 9.66 -6.65
CA CYS A 62 -5.95 9.49 -6.19
C CYS A 62 -5.43 10.83 -5.66
N ILE A 63 -5.17 10.90 -4.37
CA ILE A 63 -4.75 12.16 -3.74
C ILE A 63 -3.24 12.31 -3.66
N GLU A 64 -2.50 11.19 -3.70
CA GLU A 64 -1.04 11.25 -3.73
C GLU A 64 -0.46 9.91 -4.17
N SER A 65 0.73 9.95 -4.77
CA SER A 65 1.47 8.74 -5.11
C SER A 65 2.94 8.93 -4.78
N ARG A 66 3.62 7.84 -4.43
CA ARG A 66 5.04 7.86 -4.09
C ARG A 66 5.68 6.54 -4.48
N ASN A 67 6.98 6.60 -4.73
CA ASN A 67 7.82 5.42 -4.97
C ASN A 67 8.90 5.37 -3.91
N TYR A 68 9.11 4.17 -3.36
CA TYR A 68 10.16 3.96 -2.36
C TYR A 68 10.96 2.71 -2.71
N VAL A 69 12.19 2.66 -2.22
CA VAL A 69 13.02 1.46 -2.30
C VAL A 69 13.32 0.90 -0.91
N ASN A 70 12.77 1.52 0.12
CA ASN A 70 12.98 1.12 1.51
C ASN A 70 11.63 0.86 2.16
N SER A 71 11.44 -0.35 2.68
CA SER A 71 10.16 -0.77 3.25
C SER A 71 9.73 0.09 4.43
N LYS A 72 10.67 0.52 5.27
CA LYS A 72 10.34 1.32 6.44
C LYS A 72 9.78 2.68 6.05
N TYR A 73 10.36 3.32 5.05
CA TYR A 73 9.87 4.61 4.58
C TYR A 73 8.50 4.47 3.92
N ALA A 74 8.31 3.40 3.16
CA ALA A 74 7.02 3.11 2.55
C ALA A 74 5.95 2.89 3.63
N TYR A 75 6.29 2.11 4.65
CA TYR A 75 5.39 1.84 5.78
C TYR A 75 4.99 3.14 6.48
N ASN A 76 5.96 4.02 6.75
CA ASN A 76 5.67 5.29 7.43
C ASN A 76 4.76 6.19 6.58
N PHE A 77 4.96 6.20 5.27
CA PHE A 77 4.11 6.97 4.36
C PHE A 77 2.67 6.46 4.38
N ILE A 78 2.49 5.14 4.29
CA ILE A 78 1.16 4.52 4.32
C ILE A 78 0.49 4.81 5.66
N LYS A 79 1.22 4.62 6.75
CA LYS A 79 0.71 4.83 8.10
C LYS A 79 0.21 6.26 8.29
N LYS A 80 0.96 7.23 7.77
CA LYS A 80 0.59 8.64 7.86
C LYS A 80 -0.81 8.90 7.29
N TYR A 81 -1.13 8.27 6.16
CA TYR A 81 -2.42 8.47 5.52
C TYR A 81 -3.54 7.64 6.13
N LEU A 82 -3.23 6.45 6.60
CA LEU A 82 -4.27 5.55 7.10
C LEU A 82 -4.63 5.79 8.56
N GLU A 83 -3.82 6.53 9.31
CA GLU A 83 -4.04 6.77 10.74
C GLU A 83 -4.19 8.23 11.13
N ASP A 84 -4.36 9.09 10.16
CA ASP A 84 -4.58 10.51 10.47
C ASP A 84 -6.04 10.82 10.74
#